data_d14fbf4912d793d91c89d1b43d4de36d
#
_entry.id   d14fbf4912d793d91c89d1b43d4de36d
#
_cell.length_a   1.000
_cell.length_b   1.000
_cell.length_c   1.000
_cell.angle_alpha   90.00
_cell.angle_beta   90.00
_cell.angle_gamma   90.00
#
_symmetry.space_group_name_H-M   'P 1'
#
loop_
_entity.id
_entity.type
_entity.pdbx_description
1 polymer ?
#
loop_
_entity_poly.entity_id
_entity_poly.type
_entity_poly.pdbx_seq_one_letter_code
_entity_poly.pdbx_strand_id
1 'polypeptide(L)'
;MRPSRPVVAALLGCGLLFSATAFARDAAPTAPTHRYFHVQLGSAQTQPVSGRLLLFAITVKDAEAAAKAHGGDGKVEKVDTSPFFPTQTAVAAREVSRLAPGQTVDIDADGIAFPQGWSQLAPGDYYVQAVLDVHHDYNYSGRDAGDLVSPVVKVHLPTASIPELGLDSELPAHDPWQLGRWATPEMTEALPAARAHAQQIDFTSPALTAFWGRPMQMHGRVLLPPGYDAKAKATYPTVYYTQGFGGSNDRVIGTLVGVYAAMAKGEMPPMIWVFLDESSPTGTTEFADSVNNGPWGRALTTELIPQLEKTYRMDARPSGRFLQGHSSGGWATLWLQTRYPKIFGGTWSTSPDPSDFHDFTGVDLYAPHANVYRKADGAPYPLVRDKGKVLATFQQFAQLERVLGPYGGQLASFEWVFSPKGKDGRPEPMFDRDTGEVDPAVVAYWRAHYDIAHRLERHWPELKRDLDGKIHLYVGTADTFYLDGAAHRLKAVLDGLHAKSDIRFIAGRTHFDLYLVGKDRQGLLKDISWQMYAVARPRSPLQRPAAAAAGKD
;
A
#
# COMPACT_ATOMS: atom_id res chain seq x y z
N MET A 1 -57.50 -34.89 -55.88
CA MET A 1 -58.64 -35.86 -55.95
C MET A 1 -58.82 -36.47 -54.56
N ARG A 2 -59.96 -36.24 -53.95
CA ARG A 2 -60.51 -36.99 -52.83
C ARG A 2 -61.03 -38.34 -53.28
N PRO A 3 -61.51 -39.30 -52.47
CA PRO A 3 -61.71 -39.41 -51.03
C PRO A 3 -61.35 -40.83 -50.47
N SER A 4 -61.46 -41.12 -49.22
CA SER A 4 -62.62 -41.67 -48.49
C SER A 4 -62.24 -42.34 -47.14
N ARG A 5 -63.09 -42.16 -46.21
CA ARG A 5 -63.28 -42.71 -44.84
C ARG A 5 -63.84 -44.14 -44.90
N PRO A 6 -64.26 -44.80 -43.83
CA PRO A 6 -63.83 -44.95 -42.42
C PRO A 6 -63.83 -46.44 -41.99
N VAL A 7 -63.41 -46.80 -40.76
CA VAL A 7 -64.03 -47.87 -39.96
C VAL A 7 -63.81 -47.67 -38.46
N VAL A 8 -64.86 -47.85 -37.74
CA VAL A 8 -65.09 -47.84 -36.32
C VAL A 8 -64.84 -49.22 -35.71
N ALA A 9 -64.39 -49.31 -34.45
CA ALA A 9 -64.81 -50.20 -33.37
C ALA A 9 -63.66 -50.33 -32.37
N ALA A 10 -63.86 -50.28 -31.14
CA ALA A 10 -64.70 -50.71 -30.09
C ALA A 10 -63.86 -50.69 -28.80
N LEU A 11 -64.51 -50.25 -27.75
CA LEU A 11 -64.05 -50.17 -26.35
C LEU A 11 -63.69 -51.52 -25.75
N LEU A 12 -62.61 -51.52 -24.94
CA LEU A 12 -62.53 -52.39 -23.73
C LEU A 12 -61.76 -51.63 -22.66
N GLY A 13 -62.45 -51.33 -21.57
CA GLY A 13 -61.92 -50.67 -20.38
C GLY A 13 -61.08 -51.62 -19.52
N CYS A 14 -59.94 -51.10 -19.07
CA CYS A 14 -59.20 -51.67 -17.94
C CYS A 14 -58.85 -50.50 -17.02
N GLY A 15 -59.53 -50.44 -15.89
CA GLY A 15 -59.24 -49.46 -14.84
C GLY A 15 -57.88 -49.74 -14.19
N LEU A 16 -56.96 -48.82 -14.35
CA LEU A 16 -55.71 -48.76 -13.58
C LEU A 16 -55.83 -47.58 -12.61
N LEU A 17 -55.91 -47.94 -11.34
CA LEU A 17 -55.76 -47.03 -10.20
C LEU A 17 -54.34 -46.43 -10.23
N PHE A 18 -54.22 -45.21 -10.69
CA PHE A 18 -52.97 -44.43 -10.47
C PHE A 18 -53.01 -43.85 -9.06
N SER A 19 -52.21 -44.44 -8.17
CA SER A 19 -51.83 -43.81 -6.90
C SER A 19 -50.99 -42.59 -7.23
N ALA A 20 -51.51 -41.39 -7.07
CA ALA A 20 -50.77 -40.14 -7.16
C ALA A 20 -49.83 -40.06 -5.93
N THR A 21 -48.59 -40.48 -6.12
CA THR A 21 -47.51 -40.09 -5.22
C THR A 21 -47.23 -38.61 -5.46
N ALA A 22 -47.70 -37.76 -4.54
CA ALA A 22 -47.33 -36.38 -4.47
C ALA A 22 -45.82 -36.31 -4.22
N PHE A 23 -45.03 -36.04 -5.26
CA PHE A 23 -43.65 -35.58 -5.09
C PHE A 23 -43.75 -34.22 -4.36
N ALA A 24 -43.31 -34.19 -3.11
CA ALA A 24 -43.02 -32.94 -2.44
C ALA A 24 -42.01 -32.20 -3.33
N ARG A 25 -42.40 -31.10 -3.94
CA ARG A 25 -41.46 -30.16 -4.51
C ARG A 25 -40.57 -29.71 -3.36
N ASP A 26 -39.32 -30.11 -3.39
CA ASP A 26 -38.29 -29.45 -2.58
C ASP A 26 -38.44 -27.97 -2.83
N ALA A 27 -38.79 -27.22 -1.79
CA ALA A 27 -38.82 -25.78 -1.85
C ALA A 27 -37.43 -25.33 -2.29
N ALA A 28 -37.34 -24.60 -3.39
CA ALA A 28 -36.09 -23.99 -3.81
C ALA A 28 -35.52 -23.27 -2.58
N PRO A 29 -34.19 -23.40 -2.29
CA PRO A 29 -33.62 -22.74 -1.16
C PRO A 29 -33.95 -21.24 -1.29
N THR A 30 -34.68 -20.70 -0.32
CA THR A 30 -34.96 -19.26 -0.25
C THR A 30 -33.62 -18.56 -0.19
N ALA A 31 -33.39 -17.61 -1.09
CA ALA A 31 -32.18 -16.78 -1.04
C ALA A 31 -32.02 -16.23 0.39
N PRO A 32 -30.82 -16.24 0.96
CA PRO A 32 -30.61 -15.74 2.30
C PRO A 32 -31.11 -14.29 2.39
N THR A 33 -31.88 -13.98 3.42
CA THR A 33 -32.36 -12.62 3.68
C THR A 33 -31.16 -11.73 3.97
N HIS A 34 -31.01 -10.62 3.24
CA HIS A 34 -29.93 -9.65 3.45
C HIS A 34 -29.90 -9.14 4.89
N ARG A 35 -28.72 -8.81 5.38
CA ARG A 35 -28.48 -8.26 6.72
C ARG A 35 -28.31 -6.75 6.62
N TYR A 36 -29.16 -6.03 7.33
CA TYR A 36 -29.13 -4.58 7.38
C TYR A 36 -28.67 -4.11 8.76
N PHE A 37 -28.01 -2.95 8.77
CA PHE A 37 -27.66 -2.20 9.97
C PHE A 37 -28.10 -0.76 9.81
N HIS A 38 -28.64 -0.17 10.88
CA HIS A 38 -28.95 1.25 10.93
C HIS A 38 -27.74 2.00 11.48
N VAL A 39 -27.24 2.97 10.72
CA VAL A 39 -26.13 3.82 11.17
C VAL A 39 -26.61 5.26 11.22
N GLN A 40 -26.61 5.84 12.42
CA GLN A 40 -27.06 7.22 12.65
C GLN A 40 -25.86 8.15 12.79
N LEU A 41 -25.90 9.31 12.15
CA LEU A 41 -24.96 10.38 12.45
C LEU A 41 -25.29 11.02 13.78
N GLY A 42 -24.31 11.06 14.69
CA GLY A 42 -24.48 11.66 16.03
C GLY A 42 -24.93 13.13 15.96
N SER A 43 -25.73 13.55 16.92
CA SER A 43 -26.25 14.92 16.98
C SER A 43 -25.19 15.98 17.36
N ALA A 44 -24.02 15.55 17.79
CA ALA A 44 -22.89 16.44 18.05
C ALA A 44 -22.28 17.04 16.77
N GLN A 45 -22.47 16.39 15.63
CA GLN A 45 -22.12 16.94 14.32
C GLN A 45 -23.10 18.05 13.97
N THR A 46 -22.60 19.16 13.44
CA THR A 46 -23.40 20.35 13.13
C THR A 46 -23.69 20.53 11.63
N GLN A 47 -22.97 19.78 10.80
CA GLN A 47 -23.09 19.84 9.33
C GLN A 47 -23.30 18.45 8.75
N PRO A 48 -23.96 18.35 7.59
CA PRO A 48 -24.04 17.10 6.85
C PRO A 48 -22.63 16.64 6.41
N VAL A 49 -22.36 15.35 6.55
CA VAL A 49 -21.10 14.72 6.17
C VAL A 49 -21.29 13.75 5.01
N SER A 50 -20.25 13.58 4.20
CA SER A 50 -20.17 12.59 3.14
C SER A 50 -18.93 11.74 3.35
N GLY A 51 -18.95 10.50 2.85
CA GLY A 51 -17.79 9.61 3.00
C GLY A 51 -18.12 8.17 2.67
N ARG A 52 -17.12 7.32 2.83
CA ARG A 52 -17.25 5.87 2.73
C ARG A 52 -17.65 5.31 4.09
N LEU A 53 -18.89 4.87 4.23
CA LEU A 53 -19.33 4.16 5.43
C LEU A 53 -18.86 2.72 5.36
N LEU A 54 -18.03 2.32 6.33
CA LEU A 54 -17.48 0.99 6.52
C LEU A 54 -18.09 0.37 7.78
N LEU A 55 -18.50 -0.88 7.68
CA LEU A 55 -19.00 -1.67 8.79
C LEU A 55 -18.08 -2.88 8.98
N PHE A 56 -17.50 -3.03 10.15
CA PHE A 56 -16.56 -4.11 10.48
C PHE A 56 -17.21 -5.08 11.45
N ALA A 57 -17.00 -6.40 11.25
CA ALA A 57 -17.42 -7.45 12.17
C ALA A 57 -16.32 -8.51 12.33
N ILE A 58 -16.04 -8.88 13.56
CA ILE A 58 -15.12 -9.96 13.92
C ILE A 58 -15.75 -10.82 15.02
N THR A 59 -15.51 -12.12 15.03
CA THR A 59 -16.03 -12.94 16.12
C THR A 59 -15.47 -12.48 17.46
N VAL A 60 -16.29 -12.55 18.53
CA VAL A 60 -15.85 -12.16 19.89
C VAL A 60 -14.58 -12.92 20.26
N LYS A 61 -14.53 -14.21 19.97
CA LYS A 61 -13.37 -15.06 20.26
C LYS A 61 -12.08 -14.55 19.61
N ASP A 62 -12.13 -14.23 18.30
CA ASP A 62 -10.93 -13.82 17.57
C ASP A 62 -10.48 -12.41 17.95
N ALA A 63 -11.44 -11.49 18.19
CA ALA A 63 -11.14 -10.14 18.64
C ALA A 63 -10.45 -10.12 20.02
N GLU A 64 -10.98 -10.86 20.99
CA GLU A 64 -10.39 -10.95 22.33
C GLU A 64 -9.03 -11.65 22.31
N ALA A 65 -8.87 -12.68 21.46
CA ALA A 65 -7.59 -13.34 21.26
C ALA A 65 -6.55 -12.35 20.67
N ALA A 66 -6.93 -11.57 19.67
CA ALA A 66 -6.07 -10.55 19.09
C ALA A 66 -5.68 -9.45 20.10
N ALA A 67 -6.65 -8.94 20.89
CA ALA A 67 -6.39 -7.95 21.92
C ALA A 67 -5.38 -8.45 22.99
N LYS A 68 -5.50 -9.71 23.41
CA LYS A 68 -4.55 -10.35 24.34
C LYS A 68 -3.16 -10.55 23.73
N ALA A 69 -3.09 -10.95 22.46
CA ALA A 69 -1.82 -11.15 21.75
C ALA A 69 -0.99 -9.85 21.63
N HIS A 70 -1.64 -8.69 21.63
CA HIS A 70 -0.99 -7.38 21.63
C HIS A 70 -0.69 -6.83 23.04
N GLY A 71 -0.78 -7.69 24.08
CA GLY A 71 -0.45 -7.33 25.46
C GLY A 71 -1.53 -6.55 26.20
N GLY A 72 -2.77 -6.55 25.68
CA GLY A 72 -3.95 -5.98 26.34
C GLY A 72 -4.62 -6.91 27.33
N ASP A 73 -5.62 -6.38 28.05
CA ASP A 73 -6.49 -7.11 28.99
C ASP A 73 -7.59 -7.95 28.30
N GLY A 74 -7.62 -7.94 26.97
CA GLY A 74 -8.65 -8.58 26.16
C GLY A 74 -9.83 -7.69 25.82
N LYS A 75 -9.84 -6.42 26.27
CA LYS A 75 -10.85 -5.45 25.89
C LYS A 75 -10.68 -5.05 24.43
N VAL A 76 -11.77 -5.11 23.68
CA VAL A 76 -11.81 -4.73 22.26
C VAL A 76 -12.30 -3.29 22.13
N GLU A 77 -11.38 -2.37 21.88
CA GLU A 77 -11.66 -0.94 21.74
C GLU A 77 -11.93 -0.52 20.29
N LYS A 78 -11.46 -1.32 19.33
CA LYS A 78 -11.71 -1.11 17.90
C LYS A 78 -11.81 -2.43 17.15
N VAL A 79 -12.58 -2.42 16.06
CA VAL A 79 -12.63 -3.50 15.05
C VAL A 79 -12.11 -2.91 13.75
N ASP A 80 -11.06 -3.53 13.17
CA ASP A 80 -10.32 -2.97 12.05
C ASP A 80 -9.79 -4.07 11.12
N THR A 81 -9.36 -3.69 9.92
CA THR A 81 -8.70 -4.59 8.97
C THR A 81 -7.75 -3.83 8.05
N SER A 82 -6.91 -4.58 7.34
CA SER A 82 -6.02 -4.07 6.29
C SER A 82 -5.80 -5.15 5.24
N PRO A 83 -5.73 -4.80 3.95
CA PRO A 83 -5.35 -5.76 2.89
C PRO A 83 -4.00 -6.43 3.11
N PHE A 84 -3.04 -5.72 3.72
CA PHE A 84 -1.69 -6.23 4.01
C PHE A 84 -1.67 -7.24 5.15
N PHE A 85 -2.60 -7.12 6.07
CA PHE A 85 -2.76 -8.03 7.21
C PHE A 85 -4.24 -8.35 7.35
N PRO A 86 -4.82 -9.09 6.37
CA PRO A 86 -6.22 -9.43 6.44
C PRO A 86 -6.46 -10.25 7.68
N THR A 87 -7.28 -9.72 8.54
CA THR A 87 -7.78 -10.44 9.72
C THR A 87 -9.02 -11.23 9.34
N GLN A 88 -9.57 -11.98 10.28
CA GLN A 88 -10.87 -12.63 10.10
C GLN A 88 -12.05 -11.62 10.21
N THR A 89 -11.79 -10.35 9.94
CA THR A 89 -12.78 -9.28 10.01
C THR A 89 -13.57 -9.23 8.70
N ALA A 90 -14.88 -9.39 8.80
CA ALA A 90 -15.79 -9.13 7.71
C ALA A 90 -16.00 -7.61 7.59
N VAL A 91 -16.12 -7.13 6.36
CA VAL A 91 -16.34 -5.71 6.07
C VAL A 91 -17.52 -5.57 5.14
N ALA A 92 -18.41 -4.62 5.41
CA ALA A 92 -19.41 -4.15 4.46
C ALA A 92 -19.24 -2.65 4.24
N ALA A 93 -19.63 -2.14 3.08
CA ALA A 93 -19.41 -0.75 2.71
C ALA A 93 -20.60 -0.14 1.97
N ARG A 94 -20.73 1.20 2.13
CA ARG A 94 -21.68 2.01 1.39
C ARG A 94 -21.14 3.43 1.23
N GLU A 95 -21.31 4.03 0.06
CA GLU A 95 -21.12 5.48 -0.10
C GLU A 95 -22.27 6.26 0.53
N VAL A 96 -21.93 7.30 1.27
CA VAL A 96 -22.89 8.19 1.93
C VAL A 96 -22.64 9.61 1.44
N SER A 97 -23.72 10.27 1.01
CA SER A 97 -23.69 11.66 0.55
C SER A 97 -24.58 12.53 1.43
N ARG A 98 -24.00 13.57 2.04
CA ARG A 98 -24.71 14.60 2.82
C ARG A 98 -25.61 14.02 3.92
N LEU A 99 -25.13 13.03 4.68
CA LEU A 99 -25.82 12.51 5.85
C LEU A 99 -25.97 13.62 6.88
N ALA A 100 -27.21 14.00 7.19
CA ALA A 100 -27.48 15.08 8.13
C ALA A 100 -27.36 14.62 9.60
N PRO A 101 -27.00 15.52 10.53
CA PRO A 101 -27.01 15.22 11.97
C PRO A 101 -28.32 14.61 12.43
N GLY A 102 -28.26 13.50 13.17
CA GLY A 102 -29.42 12.73 13.63
C GLY A 102 -30.11 11.88 12.56
N GLN A 103 -29.71 11.96 11.30
CA GLN A 103 -30.24 11.11 10.23
C GLN A 103 -29.63 9.70 10.31
N THR A 104 -30.48 8.69 10.03
CA THR A 104 -30.07 7.29 9.92
C THR A 104 -29.96 6.89 8.46
N VAL A 105 -28.96 6.06 8.16
CA VAL A 105 -28.76 5.40 6.88
C VAL A 105 -28.69 3.90 7.08
N ASP A 106 -29.30 3.14 6.17
CA ASP A 106 -29.22 1.69 6.16
C ASP A 106 -27.97 1.25 5.41
N ILE A 107 -27.20 0.35 5.99
CA ILE A 107 -26.15 -0.37 5.28
C ILE A 107 -26.58 -1.81 5.05
N ASP A 108 -26.61 -2.22 3.79
CA ASP A 108 -26.80 -3.62 3.38
C ASP A 108 -25.45 -4.35 3.47
N ALA A 109 -25.29 -5.16 4.49
CA ALA A 109 -24.06 -5.89 4.73
C ALA A 109 -23.86 -7.09 3.78
N ASP A 110 -24.79 -7.31 2.85
CA ASP A 110 -24.68 -8.31 1.79
C ASP A 110 -24.42 -7.67 0.41
N GLY A 111 -24.45 -6.35 0.30
CA GLY A 111 -24.26 -5.62 -0.94
C GLY A 111 -22.78 -5.56 -1.34
N ILE A 112 -22.05 -4.57 -0.84
CA ILE A 112 -20.60 -4.45 -1.04
C ILE A 112 -19.92 -5.01 0.21
N ALA A 113 -19.43 -6.25 0.16
CA ALA A 113 -18.92 -6.95 1.33
C ALA A 113 -17.70 -7.84 1.07
N PHE A 114 -16.92 -8.10 2.11
CA PHE A 114 -15.76 -9.00 2.13
C PHE A 114 -15.74 -9.79 3.45
N PRO A 115 -15.35 -11.07 3.47
CA PRO A 115 -15.00 -11.92 2.34
C PRO A 115 -16.22 -12.40 1.56
N GLN A 116 -17.42 -12.21 2.11
CA GLN A 116 -18.72 -12.59 1.56
C GLN A 116 -19.80 -11.73 2.19
N GLY A 117 -21.04 -11.78 1.66
CA GLY A 117 -22.20 -11.14 2.31
C GLY A 117 -22.42 -11.66 3.73
N TRP A 118 -22.84 -10.81 4.64
CA TRP A 118 -22.95 -11.15 6.07
C TRP A 118 -24.08 -12.12 6.39
N SER A 119 -25.02 -12.32 5.51
CA SER A 119 -26.01 -13.39 5.61
C SER A 119 -25.39 -14.78 5.58
N GLN A 120 -24.15 -14.88 5.05
CA GLN A 120 -23.38 -16.11 4.92
C GLN A 120 -22.35 -16.29 6.05
N LEU A 121 -22.22 -15.33 6.96
CA LEU A 121 -21.35 -15.47 8.12
C LEU A 121 -21.87 -16.57 9.05
N ALA A 122 -20.95 -17.27 9.71
CA ALA A 122 -21.31 -18.31 10.67
C ALA A 122 -22.16 -17.72 11.80
N PRO A 123 -23.22 -18.42 12.26
CA PRO A 123 -23.98 -17.99 13.42
C PRO A 123 -23.08 -17.83 14.66
N GLY A 124 -23.27 -16.75 15.41
CA GLY A 124 -22.49 -16.48 16.62
C GLY A 124 -22.45 -15.03 17.05
N ASP A 125 -21.65 -14.75 18.06
CA ASP A 125 -21.44 -13.42 18.63
C ASP A 125 -20.29 -12.72 17.93
N TYR A 126 -20.53 -11.48 17.48
CA TYR A 126 -19.57 -10.62 16.81
C TYR A 126 -19.42 -9.28 17.53
N TYR A 127 -18.23 -8.74 17.55
CA TYR A 127 -18.03 -7.31 17.77
C TYR A 127 -18.17 -6.59 16.43
N VAL A 128 -19.01 -5.56 16.42
CA VAL A 128 -19.33 -4.76 15.23
C VAL A 128 -19.02 -3.30 15.50
N GLN A 129 -18.45 -2.60 14.52
CA GLN A 129 -18.17 -1.17 14.59
C GLN A 129 -18.38 -0.52 13.22
N ALA A 130 -19.00 0.67 13.20
CA ALA A 130 -19.11 1.52 12.03
C ALA A 130 -18.02 2.59 12.03
N VAL A 131 -17.49 2.89 10.84
CA VAL A 131 -16.55 3.99 10.57
C VAL A 131 -17.03 4.72 9.33
N LEU A 132 -17.14 6.03 9.38
CA LEU A 132 -17.31 6.87 8.21
C LEU A 132 -15.95 7.50 7.87
N ASP A 133 -15.32 6.99 6.83
CA ASP A 133 -14.11 7.54 6.21
C ASP A 133 -14.51 8.77 5.39
N VAL A 134 -14.28 9.95 5.95
CA VAL A 134 -14.70 11.23 5.37
C VAL A 134 -13.76 11.72 4.27
N HIS A 135 -12.55 11.18 4.21
CA HIS A 135 -11.51 11.59 3.27
C HIS A 135 -11.34 10.61 2.10
N HIS A 136 -11.97 9.44 2.14
CA HIS A 136 -11.82 8.33 1.18
C HIS A 136 -10.38 7.83 1.09
N ASP A 137 -9.66 7.84 2.20
CA ASP A 137 -8.26 7.45 2.27
C ASP A 137 -7.98 6.22 3.16
N TYR A 138 -9.04 5.56 3.65
CA TYR A 138 -8.92 4.37 4.48
C TYR A 138 -8.02 3.28 3.87
N ASN A 139 -8.09 3.09 2.55
CA ASN A 139 -7.21 2.13 1.85
C ASN A 139 -5.73 2.49 1.94
N TYR A 140 -5.40 3.78 2.04
CA TYR A 140 -4.02 4.26 2.15
C TYR A 140 -3.60 4.44 3.61
N SER A 141 -4.42 5.15 4.38
CA SER A 141 -4.10 5.60 5.72
C SER A 141 -4.67 4.71 6.83
N GLY A 142 -5.67 3.87 6.54
CA GLY A 142 -6.52 3.31 7.60
C GLY A 142 -7.38 4.41 8.21
N ARG A 143 -7.74 4.27 9.47
CA ARG A 143 -8.47 5.33 10.19
C ARG A 143 -7.59 6.54 10.41
N ASP A 144 -8.11 7.72 10.13
CA ASP A 144 -7.38 8.97 10.29
C ASP A 144 -8.21 10.04 11.03
N ALA A 145 -7.58 11.17 11.32
CA ALA A 145 -8.22 12.29 11.99
C ALA A 145 -9.42 12.80 11.18
N GLY A 146 -10.53 13.07 11.86
CA GLY A 146 -11.77 13.50 11.23
C GLY A 146 -12.73 12.36 10.88
N ASP A 147 -12.28 11.11 10.84
CA ASP A 147 -13.19 9.97 10.67
C ASP A 147 -14.17 9.87 11.81
N LEU A 148 -15.43 9.51 11.49
CA LEU A 148 -16.46 9.33 12.50
C LEU A 148 -16.61 7.84 12.82
N VAL A 149 -16.64 7.51 14.10
CA VAL A 149 -16.67 6.12 14.56
C VAL A 149 -17.80 5.87 15.56
N SER A 150 -18.38 4.68 15.49
CA SER A 150 -19.30 4.20 16.52
C SER A 150 -18.53 3.54 17.68
N PRO A 151 -19.15 3.39 18.86
CA PRO A 151 -18.70 2.40 19.83
C PRO A 151 -18.64 1.00 19.22
N VAL A 152 -17.78 0.13 19.78
CA VAL A 152 -17.82 -1.30 19.48
C VAL A 152 -19.01 -1.91 20.19
N VAL A 153 -19.90 -2.57 19.44
CA VAL A 153 -21.08 -3.24 19.99
C VAL A 153 -21.00 -4.75 19.76
N LYS A 154 -21.56 -5.52 20.68
CA LYS A 154 -21.71 -6.97 20.53
C LYS A 154 -23.04 -7.28 19.88
N VAL A 155 -23.02 -8.03 18.79
CA VAL A 155 -24.20 -8.42 18.02
C VAL A 155 -24.20 -9.92 17.82
N HIS A 156 -25.34 -10.58 18.03
CA HIS A 156 -25.51 -11.99 17.66
C HIS A 156 -26.01 -12.08 16.22
N LEU A 157 -25.31 -12.80 15.35
CA LEU A 157 -25.74 -13.06 13.98
C LEU A 157 -26.18 -14.53 13.83
N PRO A 158 -27.31 -14.80 13.13
CA PRO A 158 -28.29 -13.85 12.61
C PRO A 158 -29.07 -13.18 13.72
N THR A 159 -29.39 -11.90 13.54
CA THR A 159 -30.21 -11.14 14.50
C THR A 159 -31.67 -11.09 14.08
N ALA A 160 -32.58 -11.00 15.05
CA ALA A 160 -34.04 -10.84 14.84
C ALA A 160 -34.42 -9.38 14.59
N SER A 161 -33.60 -8.40 14.99
CA SER A 161 -33.81 -6.97 14.80
C SER A 161 -32.64 -6.35 14.07
N ILE A 162 -32.87 -5.23 13.40
CA ILE A 162 -31.79 -4.48 12.74
C ILE A 162 -30.99 -3.75 13.85
N PRO A 163 -29.66 -4.04 13.99
CA PRO A 163 -28.83 -3.35 14.96
C PRO A 163 -28.65 -1.87 14.60
N GLU A 164 -28.59 -1.03 15.63
CA GLU A 164 -28.35 0.41 15.52
C GLU A 164 -26.96 0.78 16.00
N LEU A 165 -26.27 1.66 15.26
CA LEU A 165 -24.92 2.14 15.52
C LEU A 165 -24.92 3.67 15.40
N GLY A 166 -24.41 4.37 16.41
CA GLY A 166 -24.24 5.82 16.37
C GLY A 166 -22.82 6.20 16.00
N LEU A 167 -22.62 7.06 15.01
CA LEU A 167 -21.35 7.71 14.72
C LEU A 167 -21.20 8.90 15.68
N ASP A 168 -20.86 8.61 16.93
CA ASP A 168 -20.90 9.56 18.04
C ASP A 168 -19.54 10.20 18.36
N SER A 169 -18.46 9.67 17.77
CA SER A 169 -17.09 10.14 18.04
C SER A 169 -16.37 10.46 16.73
N GLU A 170 -15.66 11.59 16.74
CA GLU A 170 -14.71 11.96 15.70
C GLU A 170 -13.31 11.60 16.16
N LEU A 171 -12.51 10.99 15.27
CA LEU A 171 -11.13 10.66 15.59
C LEU A 171 -10.30 11.95 15.66
N PRO A 172 -9.62 12.19 16.80
CA PRO A 172 -8.82 13.39 16.96
C PRO A 172 -7.56 13.36 16.12
N ALA A 173 -7.07 14.53 15.73
CA ALA A 173 -5.72 14.67 15.21
C ALA A 173 -4.71 14.22 16.30
N HIS A 174 -3.70 13.46 15.87
CA HIS A 174 -2.62 13.09 16.76
C HIS A 174 -1.37 13.93 16.49
N ASP A 175 -0.53 14.13 17.50
CA ASP A 175 0.78 14.75 17.29
C ASP A 175 1.71 13.72 16.61
N PRO A 176 2.14 13.93 15.36
CA PRO A 176 3.02 13.00 14.67
C PRO A 176 4.38 12.81 15.36
N TRP A 177 4.76 13.73 16.24
CA TRP A 177 5.96 13.64 17.06
C TRP A 177 5.79 12.78 18.33
N GLN A 178 4.60 12.29 18.59
CA GLN A 178 4.37 11.34 19.67
C GLN A 178 4.81 9.94 19.22
N LEU A 179 6.00 9.53 19.63
CA LEU A 179 6.53 8.21 19.31
C LEU A 179 5.72 7.09 20.01
N GLY A 180 5.49 6.00 19.30
CA GLY A 180 4.81 4.83 19.86
C GLY A 180 5.69 4.00 20.80
N ARG A 181 5.10 2.96 21.42
CA ARG A 181 5.79 2.03 22.34
C ARG A 181 7.00 1.28 21.72
N TRP A 182 7.13 1.30 20.41
CA TRP A 182 8.24 0.71 19.67
C TRP A 182 9.52 1.57 19.69
N ALA A 183 9.42 2.85 20.10
CA ALA A 183 10.55 3.75 20.15
C ALA A 183 11.58 3.28 21.18
N THR A 184 12.87 3.38 20.80
CA THR A 184 13.96 3.06 21.70
C THR A 184 14.23 4.22 22.66
N PRO A 185 14.90 3.98 23.81
CA PRO A 185 15.32 5.06 24.70
C PRO A 185 16.11 6.16 23.98
N GLU A 186 16.98 5.76 23.06
CA GLU A 186 17.81 6.69 22.28
C GLU A 186 16.97 7.57 21.36
N MET A 187 15.92 7.03 20.75
CA MET A 187 14.99 7.83 19.94
C MET A 187 14.22 8.82 20.81
N THR A 188 13.80 8.40 22.00
CA THR A 188 13.09 9.27 22.94
C THR A 188 13.98 10.41 23.41
N GLU A 189 15.24 10.15 23.71
CA GLU A 189 16.24 11.15 24.09
C GLU A 189 16.53 12.13 22.94
N ALA A 190 16.65 11.62 21.71
CA ALA A 190 16.98 12.42 20.53
C ALA A 190 15.79 13.23 19.99
N LEU A 191 14.55 12.91 20.37
CA LEU A 191 13.33 13.50 19.81
C LEU A 191 13.30 15.04 19.85
N PRO A 192 13.59 15.74 20.96
CA PRO A 192 13.56 17.20 20.97
C PRO A 192 14.54 17.82 19.96
N ALA A 193 15.76 17.27 19.89
CA ALA A 193 16.79 17.74 18.98
C ALA A 193 16.44 17.41 17.53
N ALA A 194 15.93 16.20 17.23
CA ALA A 194 15.47 15.81 15.91
C ALA A 194 14.35 16.75 15.42
N ARG A 195 13.38 17.05 16.28
CA ARG A 195 12.29 17.99 15.95
C ARG A 195 12.81 19.40 15.64
N ALA A 196 13.80 19.89 16.40
CA ALA A 196 14.41 21.20 16.15
C ALA A 196 15.22 21.26 14.84
N HIS A 197 15.74 20.12 14.35
CA HIS A 197 16.50 20.01 13.10
C HIS A 197 15.63 19.60 11.90
N ALA A 198 14.37 19.31 12.09
CA ALA A 198 13.43 18.96 11.03
C ALA A 198 12.68 20.20 10.52
N GLN A 199 12.68 20.39 9.21
CA GLN A 199 11.96 21.49 8.55
C GLN A 199 10.91 20.90 7.62
N GLN A 200 9.67 21.40 7.68
CA GLN A 200 8.60 20.96 6.80
C GLN A 200 8.78 21.47 5.38
N ILE A 201 8.41 20.65 4.42
CA ILE A 201 8.31 20.99 3.00
C ILE A 201 6.83 21.05 2.64
N ASP A 202 6.40 22.21 2.14
CA ASP A 202 5.09 22.44 1.51
C ASP A 202 5.35 23.24 0.24
N PHE A 203 5.78 22.53 -0.80
CA PHE A 203 6.23 23.16 -2.04
C PHE A 203 5.13 23.08 -3.11
N THR A 204 4.53 24.22 -3.47
CA THR A 204 3.58 24.28 -4.59
C THR A 204 4.33 24.12 -5.91
N SER A 205 4.10 22.99 -6.57
CA SER A 205 4.73 22.66 -7.86
C SER A 205 3.99 23.32 -9.02
N PRO A 206 4.65 24.16 -9.83
CA PRO A 206 4.08 24.70 -11.06
C PRO A 206 3.63 23.63 -12.05
N ALA A 207 4.44 22.57 -12.23
CA ALA A 207 4.13 21.50 -13.17
C ALA A 207 2.92 20.66 -12.75
N LEU A 208 2.81 20.31 -11.46
CA LEU A 208 1.65 19.59 -10.92
C LEU A 208 0.40 20.47 -10.91
N THR A 209 0.56 21.75 -10.55
CA THR A 209 -0.54 22.74 -10.57
C THR A 209 -1.11 22.91 -11.99
N ALA A 210 -0.24 22.99 -13.01
CA ALA A 210 -0.69 23.07 -14.40
C ALA A 210 -1.41 21.79 -14.87
N PHE A 211 -0.98 20.63 -14.40
CA PHE A 211 -1.62 19.35 -14.73
C PHE A 211 -3.02 19.22 -14.10
N TRP A 212 -3.14 19.54 -12.81
CA TRP A 212 -4.38 19.37 -12.05
C TRP A 212 -5.36 20.54 -12.14
N GLY A 213 -4.92 21.69 -12.69
CA GLY A 213 -5.73 22.92 -12.79
C GLY A 213 -6.05 23.57 -11.44
N ARG A 214 -5.32 23.17 -10.38
CA ARG A 214 -5.43 23.71 -9.02
C ARG A 214 -4.07 23.65 -8.33
N PRO A 215 -3.82 24.49 -7.29
CA PRO A 215 -2.57 24.42 -6.54
C PRO A 215 -2.31 23.00 -6.03
N MET A 216 -1.16 22.45 -6.39
CA MET A 216 -0.72 21.12 -5.95
C MET A 216 0.62 21.24 -5.25
N GLN A 217 0.70 20.66 -4.06
CA GLN A 217 1.89 20.72 -3.22
C GLN A 217 2.60 19.37 -3.21
N MET A 218 3.92 19.45 -3.13
CA MET A 218 4.79 18.34 -2.73
C MET A 218 5.13 18.53 -1.26
N HIS A 219 4.88 17.51 -0.47
CA HIS A 219 5.10 17.51 0.96
C HIS A 219 6.33 16.71 1.35
N GLY A 220 6.83 16.94 2.55
CA GLY A 220 7.96 16.19 3.08
C GLY A 220 8.61 16.90 4.28
N ARG A 221 9.79 16.41 4.66
CA ARG A 221 10.59 17.00 5.73
C ARG A 221 12.08 16.97 5.38
N VAL A 222 12.77 18.07 5.62
CA VAL A 222 14.23 18.13 5.59
C VAL A 222 14.75 17.92 7.00
N LEU A 223 15.56 16.91 7.22
CA LEU A 223 16.31 16.69 8.46
C LEU A 223 17.75 17.17 8.27
N LEU A 224 18.15 18.13 9.07
CA LEU A 224 19.51 18.66 9.10
C LEU A 224 20.37 17.83 10.07
N PRO A 225 21.64 17.53 9.74
CA PRO A 225 22.50 16.75 10.63
C PRO A 225 22.85 17.52 11.89
N PRO A 226 23.24 16.83 12.98
CA PRO A 226 23.79 17.48 14.17
C PRO A 226 24.97 18.40 13.81
N GLY A 227 24.98 19.61 14.38
CA GLY A 227 26.02 20.61 14.09
C GLY A 227 25.88 21.30 12.75
N TYR A 228 24.74 21.21 12.07
CA TYR A 228 24.48 21.97 10.85
C TYR A 228 24.58 23.47 11.10
N ASP A 229 25.38 24.16 10.29
CA ASP A 229 25.48 25.60 10.28
C ASP A 229 25.17 26.17 8.88
N ALA A 230 24.08 26.92 8.77
CA ALA A 230 23.64 27.55 7.52
C ALA A 230 24.64 28.56 6.96
N LYS A 231 25.53 29.12 7.81
CA LYS A 231 26.53 30.11 7.44
C LYS A 231 27.87 29.48 7.05
N ALA A 232 28.08 28.19 7.37
CA ALA A 232 29.32 27.49 7.04
C ALA A 232 29.50 27.38 5.52
N LYS A 233 30.75 27.29 5.06
CA LYS A 233 31.07 27.01 3.65
C LYS A 233 30.88 25.53 3.30
N ALA A 234 30.95 24.66 4.29
CA ALA A 234 30.78 23.21 4.11
C ALA A 234 29.37 22.89 3.59
N THR A 235 29.31 21.90 2.71
CA THR A 235 28.07 21.36 2.17
C THR A 235 27.94 19.89 2.56
N TYR A 236 26.72 19.35 2.50
CA TYR A 236 26.40 18.00 2.93
C TYR A 236 25.85 17.16 1.77
N PRO A 237 26.24 15.88 1.66
CA PRO A 237 25.52 14.95 0.80
C PRO A 237 24.06 14.88 1.22
N THR A 238 23.17 14.64 0.27
CA THR A 238 21.72 14.62 0.51
C THR A 238 21.13 13.29 0.12
N VAL A 239 20.34 12.71 1.00
CA VAL A 239 19.54 11.51 0.75
C VAL A 239 18.08 11.93 0.54
N TYR A 240 17.54 11.63 -0.61
CA TYR A 240 16.10 11.73 -0.88
C TYR A 240 15.50 10.36 -0.56
N TYR A 241 14.77 10.34 0.55
CA TYR A 241 14.18 9.13 1.13
C TYR A 241 12.68 9.13 0.89
N THR A 242 12.13 8.01 0.43
CA THR A 242 10.69 7.79 0.34
C THR A 242 10.29 6.48 0.98
N GLN A 243 9.21 6.50 1.74
CA GLN A 243 8.63 5.31 2.35
C GLN A 243 7.90 4.48 1.29
N GLY A 244 7.40 3.33 1.68
CA GLY A 244 6.50 2.55 0.85
C GLY A 244 5.04 3.02 0.98
N PHE A 245 4.16 2.26 0.36
CA PHE A 245 2.72 2.49 0.38
C PHE A 245 2.18 2.71 1.80
N GLY A 246 1.27 3.64 1.94
CA GLY A 246 0.75 4.07 3.24
C GLY A 246 1.69 5.01 4.00
N GLY A 247 2.87 5.33 3.47
CA GLY A 247 3.77 6.33 4.02
C GLY A 247 3.23 7.75 3.83
N SER A 248 3.47 8.62 4.81
CA SER A 248 3.10 10.03 4.74
C SER A 248 4.10 10.90 5.50
N ASN A 249 3.97 12.20 5.33
CA ASN A 249 4.77 13.20 6.02
C ASN A 249 4.79 13.02 7.57
N ASP A 250 3.72 12.48 8.13
CA ASP A 250 3.61 12.24 9.57
C ASP A 250 4.12 10.86 9.99
N ARG A 251 3.89 9.84 9.17
CA ARG A 251 4.33 8.46 9.46
C ARG A 251 5.84 8.28 9.38
N VAL A 252 6.54 9.17 8.69
CA VAL A 252 8.00 9.14 8.55
C VAL A 252 8.75 9.57 9.82
N ILE A 253 8.08 10.22 10.77
CA ILE A 253 8.73 10.83 11.96
C ILE A 253 9.56 9.81 12.74
N GLY A 254 9.08 8.60 12.90
CA GLY A 254 9.85 7.55 13.58
C GLY A 254 11.19 7.26 12.93
N THR A 255 11.21 7.10 11.60
CA THR A 255 12.44 6.90 10.84
C THR A 255 13.35 8.13 10.93
N LEU A 256 12.79 9.33 10.79
CA LEU A 256 13.50 10.60 10.91
C LEU A 256 14.22 10.73 12.25
N VAL A 257 13.53 10.47 13.37
CA VAL A 257 14.11 10.54 14.71
C VAL A 257 15.22 9.50 14.88
N GLY A 258 15.02 8.28 14.38
CA GLY A 258 16.05 7.24 14.43
C GLY A 258 17.30 7.60 13.62
N VAL A 259 17.14 8.20 12.43
CA VAL A 259 18.25 8.70 11.61
C VAL A 259 19.01 9.82 12.34
N TYR A 260 18.29 10.77 12.95
CA TYR A 260 18.93 11.82 13.72
C TYR A 260 19.73 11.27 14.91
N ALA A 261 19.12 10.35 15.67
CA ALA A 261 19.78 9.70 16.81
C ALA A 261 21.07 8.97 16.38
N ALA A 262 21.03 8.26 15.26
CA ALA A 262 22.17 7.56 14.71
C ALA A 262 23.28 8.52 14.24
N MET A 263 22.92 9.64 13.59
CA MET A 263 23.89 10.68 13.21
C MET A 263 24.50 11.34 14.45
N ALA A 264 23.71 11.64 15.49
CA ALA A 264 24.20 12.26 16.72
C ALA A 264 25.20 11.37 17.46
N LYS A 265 25.07 10.05 17.36
CA LYS A 265 26.01 9.06 17.93
C LYS A 265 27.18 8.73 17.01
N GLY A 266 27.23 9.27 15.78
CA GLY A 266 28.24 8.91 14.77
C GLY A 266 28.06 7.51 14.16
N GLU A 267 26.92 6.87 14.40
CA GLU A 267 26.57 5.56 13.79
C GLU A 267 26.16 5.72 12.32
N MET A 268 25.67 6.91 11.95
CA MET A 268 25.49 7.36 10.57
C MET A 268 26.36 8.58 10.29
N PRO A 269 26.82 8.78 9.04
CA PRO A 269 27.58 9.96 8.66
C PRO A 269 26.69 11.21 8.61
N PRO A 270 27.27 12.41 8.77
CA PRO A 270 26.51 13.66 8.69
C PRO A 270 26.04 13.93 7.25
N MET A 271 24.74 13.76 7.00
CA MET A 271 24.09 13.98 5.71
C MET A 271 22.77 14.74 5.94
N ILE A 272 22.32 15.51 4.94
CA ILE A 272 20.94 16.03 4.92
C ILE A 272 20.04 14.92 4.42
N TRP A 273 18.93 14.68 5.13
CA TRP A 273 17.90 13.74 4.70
C TRP A 273 16.64 14.49 4.32
N VAL A 274 16.14 14.24 3.12
CA VAL A 274 14.88 14.77 2.63
C VAL A 274 13.88 13.62 2.60
N PHE A 275 13.01 13.57 3.56
CA PHE A 275 11.92 12.61 3.64
C PHE A 275 10.78 13.11 2.78
N LEU A 276 10.57 12.48 1.64
CA LEU A 276 9.55 12.83 0.67
C LEU A 276 8.24 12.11 0.98
N ASP A 277 7.15 12.82 0.84
CA ASP A 277 5.80 12.26 0.89
C ASP A 277 5.37 11.91 -0.54
N GLU A 278 5.09 10.64 -0.79
CA GLU A 278 4.62 10.16 -2.09
C GLU A 278 3.10 9.95 -2.13
N SER A 279 2.40 10.29 -1.04
CA SER A 279 0.95 10.19 -1.00
C SER A 279 0.26 11.21 -1.90
N SER A 280 -0.88 10.82 -2.40
CA SER A 280 -1.80 11.66 -3.18
C SER A 280 -3.24 11.21 -2.95
N PRO A 281 -4.24 11.98 -3.36
CA PRO A 281 -5.64 11.57 -3.27
C PRO A 281 -5.98 10.25 -4.00
N THR A 282 -5.09 9.79 -4.88
CA THR A 282 -5.25 8.53 -5.63
C THR A 282 -4.38 7.39 -5.09
N GLY A 283 -3.67 7.62 -3.98
CA GLY A 283 -2.74 6.67 -3.35
C GLY A 283 -1.29 7.10 -3.47
N THR A 284 -0.36 6.20 -3.82
CA THR A 284 1.04 6.55 -4.05
C THR A 284 1.26 7.18 -5.43
N THR A 285 2.26 8.08 -5.54
CA THR A 285 2.68 8.69 -6.81
C THR A 285 3.83 7.96 -7.47
N GLU A 286 4.55 7.11 -6.74
CA GLU A 286 5.80 6.45 -7.16
C GLU A 286 6.85 7.45 -7.69
N PHE A 287 6.66 8.74 -7.49
CA PHE A 287 7.42 9.81 -8.16
C PHE A 287 7.61 9.56 -9.66
N ALA A 288 6.62 8.93 -10.30
CA ALA A 288 6.60 8.71 -11.74
C ALA A 288 5.83 9.82 -12.47
N ASP A 289 6.26 10.12 -13.69
CA ASP A 289 5.49 10.97 -14.58
C ASP A 289 4.35 10.12 -15.19
N SER A 290 3.11 10.44 -14.88
CA SER A 290 1.92 9.69 -15.25
C SER A 290 0.90 10.54 -16.01
N VAL A 291 0.21 9.92 -16.98
CA VAL A 291 -0.90 10.56 -17.71
C VAL A 291 -2.13 10.77 -16.86
N ASN A 292 -2.27 10.02 -15.75
CA ASN A 292 -3.39 10.11 -14.83
C ASN A 292 -3.07 10.97 -13.59
N ASN A 293 -1.81 10.91 -13.11
CA ASN A 293 -1.44 11.42 -11.80
C ASN A 293 -0.51 12.66 -11.87
N GLY A 294 -0.03 13.00 -13.05
CA GLY A 294 0.81 14.18 -13.27
C GLY A 294 2.32 13.90 -13.27
N PRO A 295 3.13 14.94 -13.54
CA PRO A 295 4.56 14.80 -13.76
C PRO A 295 5.38 14.88 -12.46
N TRP A 296 5.18 13.94 -11.54
CA TRP A 296 5.81 13.95 -10.20
C TRP A 296 7.34 13.83 -10.23
N GLY A 297 7.89 12.97 -11.10
CA GLY A 297 9.34 12.83 -11.24
C GLY A 297 9.99 14.09 -11.80
N ARG A 298 9.36 14.73 -12.79
CA ARG A 298 9.82 16.02 -13.33
C ARG A 298 9.71 17.12 -12.27
N ALA A 299 8.59 17.23 -11.56
CA ALA A 299 8.41 18.21 -10.50
C ALA A 299 9.46 18.08 -9.40
N LEU A 300 9.74 16.84 -8.95
CA LEU A 300 10.80 16.57 -7.98
C LEU A 300 12.17 17.04 -8.50
N THR A 301 12.54 16.62 -9.70
CA THR A 301 13.92 16.79 -10.19
C THR A 301 14.21 18.17 -10.75
N THR A 302 13.21 18.89 -11.27
CA THR A 302 13.41 20.20 -11.91
C THR A 302 12.89 21.39 -11.10
N GLU A 303 12.09 21.15 -10.06
CA GLU A 303 11.49 22.20 -9.25
C GLU A 303 11.88 22.08 -7.77
N LEU A 304 11.48 20.99 -7.07
CA LEU A 304 11.71 20.87 -5.63
C LEU A 304 13.20 20.72 -5.28
N ILE A 305 13.95 19.81 -5.92
CA ILE A 305 15.39 19.61 -5.64
C ILE A 305 16.17 20.93 -5.82
N PRO A 306 16.06 21.68 -6.95
CA PRO A 306 16.72 22.96 -7.08
C PRO A 306 16.33 24.00 -6.03
N GLN A 307 15.09 24.00 -5.56
CA GLN A 307 14.63 24.90 -4.50
C GLN A 307 15.27 24.55 -3.15
N LEU A 308 15.34 23.26 -2.80
CA LEU A 308 15.97 22.80 -1.57
C LEU A 308 17.48 23.11 -1.56
N GLU A 309 18.17 22.94 -2.68
CA GLU A 309 19.59 23.21 -2.83
C GLU A 309 19.94 24.71 -2.73
N LYS A 310 19.00 25.60 -3.06
CA LYS A 310 19.13 27.04 -2.82
C LYS A 310 18.95 27.39 -1.33
N THR A 311 18.14 26.62 -0.63
CA THR A 311 17.76 26.90 0.77
C THR A 311 18.77 26.32 1.76
N TYR A 312 19.28 25.12 1.48
CA TYR A 312 20.12 24.36 2.40
C TYR A 312 21.54 24.16 1.84
N ARG A 313 22.48 23.85 2.74
CA ARG A 313 23.89 23.59 2.38
C ARG A 313 24.07 22.20 1.79
N MET A 314 23.38 21.90 0.70
CA MET A 314 23.46 20.66 -0.04
C MET A 314 24.61 20.67 -1.05
N ASP A 315 25.13 19.49 -1.40
CA ASP A 315 26.24 19.35 -2.36
C ASP A 315 25.88 19.78 -3.78
N ALA A 316 24.62 19.82 -4.15
CA ALA A 316 24.08 20.30 -5.44
C ALA A 316 24.78 19.71 -6.68
N ARG A 317 25.22 18.46 -6.60
CA ARG A 317 25.91 17.71 -7.67
C ARG A 317 25.49 16.25 -7.69
N PRO A 318 25.59 15.52 -8.82
CA PRO A 318 25.13 14.12 -8.88
C PRO A 318 25.74 13.24 -7.79
N SER A 319 27.05 13.26 -7.59
CA SER A 319 27.74 12.47 -6.56
C SER A 319 27.45 12.89 -5.12
N GLY A 320 26.58 13.85 -4.91
CA GLY A 320 26.10 14.30 -3.59
C GLY A 320 24.60 14.13 -3.41
N ARG A 321 23.86 13.57 -4.41
CA ARG A 321 22.43 13.30 -4.34
C ARG A 321 22.18 11.81 -4.40
N PHE A 322 21.56 11.25 -3.39
CA PHE A 322 21.28 9.81 -3.27
C PHE A 322 19.80 9.54 -3.10
N LEU A 323 19.39 8.40 -3.60
CA LEU A 323 18.03 7.90 -3.48
C LEU A 323 18.02 6.68 -2.55
N GLN A 324 17.09 6.67 -1.60
CA GLN A 324 16.82 5.53 -0.75
C GLN A 324 15.32 5.41 -0.53
N GLY A 325 14.79 4.20 -0.68
CA GLY A 325 13.37 3.94 -0.49
C GLY A 325 13.08 2.47 -0.24
N HIS A 326 11.88 2.20 0.29
CA HIS A 326 11.43 0.87 0.65
C HIS A 326 10.08 0.59 0.00
N SER A 327 9.84 -0.66 -0.48
CA SER A 327 8.56 -1.04 -1.07
C SER A 327 8.23 -0.19 -2.30
N SER A 328 7.07 0.46 -2.36
CA SER A 328 6.73 1.45 -3.39
C SER A 328 7.80 2.54 -3.50
N GLY A 329 8.31 3.04 -2.37
CA GLY A 329 9.45 3.96 -2.37
C GLY A 329 10.74 3.34 -2.93
N GLY A 330 10.92 2.03 -2.79
CA GLY A 330 12.01 1.28 -3.42
C GLY A 330 11.90 1.27 -4.94
N TRP A 331 10.71 1.05 -5.46
CA TRP A 331 10.43 1.16 -6.89
C TRP A 331 10.62 2.59 -7.39
N ALA A 332 10.05 3.57 -6.68
CA ALA A 332 10.17 4.99 -7.00
C ALA A 332 11.64 5.43 -7.13
N THR A 333 12.52 4.97 -6.22
CA THR A 333 13.94 5.31 -6.27
C THR A 333 14.68 4.62 -7.41
N LEU A 334 14.36 3.36 -7.75
CA LEU A 334 14.87 2.71 -8.95
C LEU A 334 14.39 3.42 -10.22
N TRP A 335 13.12 3.77 -10.28
CA TRP A 335 12.55 4.53 -11.40
C TRP A 335 13.25 5.86 -11.59
N LEU A 336 13.36 6.68 -10.54
CA LEU A 336 14.03 7.97 -10.58
C LEU A 336 15.50 7.85 -11.02
N GLN A 337 16.23 6.85 -10.52
CA GLN A 337 17.62 6.63 -10.89
C GLN A 337 17.75 6.26 -12.38
N THR A 338 16.88 5.39 -12.88
CA THR A 338 16.93 4.96 -14.29
C THR A 338 16.38 6.04 -15.24
N ARG A 339 15.43 6.84 -14.78
CA ARG A 339 14.80 7.90 -15.58
C ARG A 339 15.64 9.16 -15.64
N TYR A 340 16.34 9.49 -14.53
CA TYR A 340 17.15 10.69 -14.39
C TYR A 340 18.61 10.37 -13.96
N PRO A 341 19.35 9.54 -14.74
CA PRO A 341 20.64 8.97 -14.29
C PRO A 341 21.74 10.02 -14.10
N LYS A 342 21.59 11.21 -14.68
CA LYS A 342 22.54 12.33 -14.55
C LYS A 342 22.32 13.17 -13.29
N ILE A 343 21.18 13.01 -12.62
CA ILE A 343 20.82 13.84 -11.45
C ILE A 343 21.35 13.21 -10.16
N PHE A 344 21.27 11.88 -10.04
CA PHE A 344 21.59 11.16 -8.82
C PHE A 344 22.90 10.38 -8.92
N GLY A 345 23.59 10.28 -7.78
CA GLY A 345 24.84 9.55 -7.63
C GLY A 345 24.66 8.05 -7.38
N GLY A 346 23.47 7.62 -7.05
CA GLY A 346 23.08 6.22 -6.85
C GLY A 346 21.75 6.07 -6.15
N THR A 347 21.15 4.91 -6.32
CA THR A 347 19.97 4.46 -5.60
C THR A 347 20.31 3.26 -4.73
N TRP A 348 19.76 3.23 -3.51
CA TRP A 348 19.77 2.10 -2.59
C TRP A 348 18.31 1.71 -2.32
N SER A 349 17.78 0.91 -3.21
CA SER A 349 16.41 0.42 -3.17
C SER A 349 16.30 -0.78 -2.22
N THR A 350 15.22 -0.84 -1.45
CA THR A 350 15.00 -1.95 -0.50
C THR A 350 13.61 -2.53 -0.71
N SER A 351 13.53 -3.85 -0.92
CA SER A 351 12.28 -4.59 -1.23
C SER A 351 11.36 -3.82 -2.17
N PRO A 352 11.85 -3.39 -3.36
CA PRO A 352 11.03 -2.59 -4.28
C PRO A 352 9.80 -3.34 -4.74
N ASP A 353 8.72 -2.62 -5.00
CA ASP A 353 7.60 -3.13 -5.79
C ASP A 353 8.11 -3.68 -7.15
N PRO A 354 7.34 -4.52 -7.85
CA PRO A 354 7.85 -5.25 -9.00
C PRO A 354 8.53 -4.36 -10.04
N SER A 355 9.83 -4.57 -10.22
CA SER A 355 10.67 -3.86 -11.19
C SER A 355 10.76 -4.56 -12.56
N ASP A 356 10.14 -5.74 -12.67
CA ASP A 356 9.94 -6.54 -13.89
C ASP A 356 8.55 -7.19 -13.79
N PHE A 357 7.63 -6.78 -14.64
CA PHE A 357 6.25 -7.26 -14.58
C PHE A 357 6.05 -8.67 -15.17
N HIS A 358 7.10 -9.35 -15.61
CA HIS A 358 7.09 -10.81 -15.73
C HIS A 358 7.00 -11.52 -14.37
N ASP A 359 7.19 -10.79 -13.27
CA ASP A 359 6.98 -11.27 -11.92
C ASP A 359 6.32 -10.17 -11.08
N PHE A 360 5.03 -9.95 -11.31
CA PHE A 360 4.23 -9.02 -10.52
C PHE A 360 3.70 -9.76 -9.29
N THR A 361 4.52 -9.80 -8.22
CA THR A 361 4.23 -10.55 -6.99
C THR A 361 3.93 -12.04 -7.23
N GLY A 362 4.68 -12.66 -8.14
CA GLY A 362 4.54 -14.07 -8.53
C GLY A 362 3.70 -14.30 -9.79
N VAL A 363 3.11 -13.26 -10.38
CA VAL A 363 2.31 -13.37 -11.61
C VAL A 363 3.08 -12.81 -12.81
N ASP A 364 3.18 -13.60 -13.89
CA ASP A 364 3.65 -13.07 -15.19
C ASP A 364 2.49 -12.35 -15.88
N LEU A 365 2.49 -11.00 -15.84
CA LEU A 365 1.45 -10.18 -16.46
C LEU A 365 1.48 -10.25 -18.00
N TYR A 366 2.59 -10.69 -18.61
CA TYR A 366 2.74 -10.76 -20.06
C TYR A 366 2.43 -12.14 -20.63
N ALA A 367 2.12 -13.12 -19.78
CA ALA A 367 1.72 -14.45 -20.22
C ALA A 367 0.41 -14.40 -21.02
N PRO A 368 0.23 -15.23 -22.05
CA PRO A 368 -1.06 -15.36 -22.71
C PRO A 368 -2.16 -15.74 -21.69
N HIS A 369 -3.28 -15.04 -21.72
CA HIS A 369 -4.40 -15.24 -20.78
C HIS A 369 -3.98 -15.16 -19.31
N ALA A 370 -3.09 -14.21 -18.98
CA ALA A 370 -2.67 -13.97 -17.61
C ALA A 370 -3.88 -13.70 -16.70
N ASN A 371 -3.85 -14.29 -15.52
CA ASN A 371 -4.87 -14.08 -14.49
C ASN A 371 -4.18 -13.90 -13.14
N VAL A 372 -4.51 -12.80 -12.44
CA VAL A 372 -3.85 -12.49 -11.16
C VAL A 372 -4.43 -13.28 -9.99
N TYR A 373 -5.60 -13.89 -10.14
CA TYR A 373 -6.22 -14.67 -9.07
C TYR A 373 -5.84 -16.15 -9.11
N ARG A 374 -5.67 -16.71 -10.31
CA ARG A 374 -5.49 -18.15 -10.50
C ARG A 374 -4.35 -18.48 -11.45
N LYS A 375 -3.57 -19.45 -11.04
CA LYS A 375 -2.55 -20.10 -11.86
C LYS A 375 -3.19 -20.97 -12.96
N ALA A 376 -2.40 -21.40 -13.93
CA ALA A 376 -2.86 -22.27 -15.01
C ALA A 376 -3.47 -23.60 -14.53
N ASP A 377 -3.06 -24.09 -13.36
CA ASP A 377 -3.60 -25.29 -12.70
C ASP A 377 -4.85 -25.00 -11.84
N GLY A 378 -5.34 -23.76 -11.81
CA GLY A 378 -6.47 -23.30 -11.03
C GLY A 378 -6.15 -22.95 -9.58
N ALA A 379 -4.94 -23.17 -9.10
CA ALA A 379 -4.54 -22.80 -7.76
C ALA A 379 -4.52 -21.26 -7.58
N PRO A 380 -4.89 -20.74 -6.39
CA PRO A 380 -4.85 -19.31 -6.15
C PRO A 380 -3.41 -18.77 -6.13
N TYR A 381 -3.20 -17.56 -6.66
CA TYR A 381 -1.95 -16.85 -6.43
C TYR A 381 -1.90 -16.32 -5.00
N PRO A 382 -0.85 -16.63 -4.21
CA PRO A 382 -0.61 -15.99 -2.93
C PRO A 382 -0.12 -14.55 -3.16
N LEU A 383 -0.46 -13.64 -2.26
CA LEU A 383 0.04 -12.25 -2.30
C LEU A 383 0.73 -11.84 -0.99
N VAL A 384 0.19 -12.28 0.13
CA VAL A 384 0.76 -11.95 1.45
C VAL A 384 1.18 -13.23 2.14
N ARG A 385 2.44 -13.28 2.60
CA ARG A 385 2.98 -14.39 3.40
C ARG A 385 3.70 -13.89 4.66
N ASP A 386 3.71 -14.71 5.70
CA ASP A 386 4.63 -14.56 6.82
C ASP A 386 5.39 -15.87 7.02
N LYS A 387 6.71 -15.83 6.91
CA LYS A 387 7.62 -16.97 7.10
C LYS A 387 7.15 -18.25 6.37
N GLY A 388 6.70 -18.09 5.14
CA GLY A 388 6.23 -19.18 4.27
C GLY A 388 4.77 -19.57 4.43
N LYS A 389 4.04 -19.06 5.44
CA LYS A 389 2.60 -19.24 5.57
C LYS A 389 1.86 -18.17 4.76
N VAL A 390 1.01 -18.57 3.81
CA VAL A 390 0.15 -17.64 3.07
C VAL A 390 -0.92 -17.08 4.02
N LEU A 391 -0.99 -15.76 4.09
CA LEU A 391 -1.98 -15.02 4.88
C LEU A 391 -3.14 -14.52 4.01
N ALA A 392 -2.85 -14.11 2.77
CA ALA A 392 -3.86 -13.70 1.81
C ALA A 392 -3.47 -14.10 0.38
N THR A 393 -4.48 -14.41 -0.42
CA THR A 393 -4.34 -14.55 -1.88
C THR A 393 -4.48 -13.18 -2.56
N PHE A 394 -4.04 -13.09 -3.81
CA PHE A 394 -4.22 -11.87 -4.62
C PHE A 394 -5.71 -11.50 -4.72
N GLN A 395 -6.58 -12.48 -4.93
CA GLN A 395 -8.03 -12.27 -4.98
C GLN A 395 -8.57 -11.67 -3.68
N GLN A 396 -8.18 -12.23 -2.53
CA GLN A 396 -8.63 -11.70 -1.23
C GLN A 396 -8.17 -10.26 -1.01
N PHE A 397 -6.92 -9.95 -1.36
CA PHE A 397 -6.38 -8.60 -1.27
C PHE A 397 -7.16 -7.61 -2.14
N ALA A 398 -7.34 -7.95 -3.43
CA ALA A 398 -8.04 -7.10 -4.39
C ALA A 398 -9.52 -6.88 -4.01
N GLN A 399 -10.20 -7.91 -3.52
CA GLN A 399 -11.59 -7.81 -3.10
C GLN A 399 -11.74 -6.97 -1.82
N LEU A 400 -10.84 -7.13 -0.84
CA LEU A 400 -10.86 -6.30 0.36
C LEU A 400 -10.58 -4.83 0.02
N GLU A 401 -9.57 -4.55 -0.81
CA GLU A 401 -9.27 -3.19 -1.28
C GLU A 401 -10.49 -2.54 -1.94
N ARG A 402 -11.20 -3.29 -2.80
CA ARG A 402 -12.42 -2.82 -3.47
C ARG A 402 -13.53 -2.44 -2.48
N VAL A 403 -13.70 -3.21 -1.41
CA VAL A 403 -14.71 -2.94 -0.38
C VAL A 403 -14.33 -1.73 0.46
N LEU A 404 -13.06 -1.60 0.84
CA LEU A 404 -12.58 -0.47 1.63
C LEU A 404 -12.69 0.86 0.88
N GLY A 405 -12.52 0.87 -0.44
CA GLY A 405 -12.76 2.08 -1.25
C GLY A 405 -12.22 2.00 -2.66
N PRO A 406 -12.72 2.82 -3.59
CA PRO A 406 -12.29 2.83 -4.98
C PRO A 406 -10.98 3.60 -5.22
N TYR A 407 -10.46 4.30 -4.19
CA TYR A 407 -9.26 5.12 -4.26
C TYR A 407 -8.29 4.75 -3.14
N GLY A 408 -7.03 5.11 -3.34
CA GLY A 408 -6.01 5.03 -2.31
C GLY A 408 -5.49 3.61 -2.03
N GLY A 409 -6.05 2.55 -2.60
CA GLY A 409 -5.55 1.20 -2.45
C GLY A 409 -4.26 0.96 -3.23
N GLN A 410 -3.50 -0.09 -2.88
CA GLN A 410 -2.22 -0.40 -3.53
C GLN A 410 -2.40 -0.69 -5.03
N LEU A 411 -3.36 -1.56 -5.37
CA LEU A 411 -3.61 -1.94 -6.77
C LEU A 411 -4.21 -0.78 -7.56
N ALA A 412 -5.15 -0.05 -6.96
CA ALA A 412 -5.70 1.15 -7.55
C ALA A 412 -4.64 2.23 -7.77
N SER A 413 -3.69 2.40 -6.84
CA SER A 413 -2.57 3.35 -6.98
C SER A 413 -1.69 3.00 -8.17
N PHE A 414 -1.35 1.72 -8.36
CA PHE A 414 -0.57 1.29 -9.52
C PHE A 414 -1.28 1.61 -10.83
N GLU A 415 -2.60 1.43 -10.91
CA GLU A 415 -3.36 1.82 -12.09
C GLU A 415 -3.34 3.34 -12.32
N TRP A 416 -3.48 4.13 -11.24
CA TRP A 416 -3.36 5.59 -11.35
C TRP A 416 -1.98 6.05 -11.81
N VAL A 417 -0.93 5.32 -11.49
CA VAL A 417 0.44 5.65 -11.92
C VAL A 417 0.73 5.08 -13.31
N PHE A 418 0.45 3.79 -13.54
CA PHE A 418 1.01 3.05 -14.66
C PHE A 418 0.07 2.86 -15.85
N SER A 419 -1.26 2.95 -15.66
CA SER A 419 -2.22 2.67 -16.73
C SER A 419 -2.41 3.82 -17.72
N PRO A 420 -2.82 3.52 -18.96
CA PRO A 420 -3.31 4.54 -19.86
C PRO A 420 -4.59 5.17 -19.30
N LYS A 421 -4.89 6.38 -19.75
CA LYS A 421 -6.13 7.07 -19.38
C LYS A 421 -7.31 6.54 -20.17
N GLY A 422 -8.34 6.08 -19.48
CA GLY A 422 -9.60 5.65 -20.05
C GLY A 422 -10.46 6.81 -20.59
N LYS A 423 -11.51 6.45 -21.31
CA LYS A 423 -12.43 7.41 -21.93
C LYS A 423 -13.23 8.22 -20.91
N ASP A 424 -13.44 7.68 -19.73
CA ASP A 424 -14.13 8.32 -18.60
C ASP A 424 -13.19 9.24 -17.77
N GLY A 425 -11.92 9.32 -18.17
CA GLY A 425 -10.89 10.10 -17.48
C GLY A 425 -10.21 9.39 -16.32
N ARG A 426 -10.59 8.15 -16.00
CA ARG A 426 -9.92 7.29 -15.02
C ARG A 426 -8.87 6.42 -15.69
N PRO A 427 -7.96 5.80 -14.91
CA PRO A 427 -7.06 4.78 -15.45
C PRO A 427 -7.84 3.58 -15.99
N GLU A 428 -7.40 3.02 -17.12
CA GLU A 428 -7.87 1.69 -17.53
C GLU A 428 -7.39 0.64 -16.50
N PRO A 429 -8.27 -0.26 -16.03
CA PRO A 429 -7.90 -1.26 -15.04
C PRO A 429 -6.92 -2.28 -15.64
N MET A 430 -5.91 -2.65 -14.87
CA MET A 430 -4.91 -3.65 -15.26
C MET A 430 -5.53 -5.05 -15.39
N PHE A 431 -6.54 -5.34 -14.59
CA PHE A 431 -7.26 -6.61 -14.59
C PHE A 431 -8.72 -6.42 -14.18
N ASP A 432 -9.58 -7.32 -14.62
CA ASP A 432 -10.97 -7.39 -14.19
C ASP A 432 -11.06 -7.83 -12.72
N ARG A 433 -11.68 -7.01 -11.87
CA ARG A 433 -11.76 -7.23 -10.41
C ARG A 433 -12.64 -8.42 -10.02
N ASP A 434 -13.51 -8.90 -10.88
CA ASP A 434 -14.38 -10.04 -10.60
C ASP A 434 -13.72 -11.36 -11.00
N THR A 435 -13.04 -11.38 -12.15
CA THR A 435 -12.45 -12.60 -12.74
C THR A 435 -10.95 -12.75 -12.50
N GLY A 436 -10.22 -11.65 -12.26
CA GLY A 436 -8.76 -11.61 -12.19
C GLY A 436 -8.06 -11.64 -13.56
N GLU A 437 -8.81 -11.61 -14.66
CA GLU A 437 -8.26 -11.63 -16.02
C GLU A 437 -7.52 -10.32 -16.31
N VAL A 438 -6.27 -10.43 -16.77
CA VAL A 438 -5.40 -9.29 -17.07
C VAL A 438 -5.74 -8.71 -18.44
N ASP A 439 -5.84 -7.39 -18.53
CA ASP A 439 -5.98 -6.71 -19.82
C ASP A 439 -4.62 -6.63 -20.54
N PRO A 440 -4.43 -7.35 -21.66
CA PRO A 440 -3.15 -7.39 -22.35
C PRO A 440 -2.75 -6.05 -22.98
N ALA A 441 -3.70 -5.17 -23.29
CA ALA A 441 -3.39 -3.85 -23.85
C ALA A 441 -2.87 -2.90 -22.75
N VAL A 442 -3.46 -2.95 -21.55
CA VAL A 442 -3.03 -2.18 -20.41
C VAL A 442 -1.64 -2.60 -19.96
N VAL A 443 -1.38 -3.91 -19.83
CA VAL A 443 -0.03 -4.37 -19.40
C VAL A 443 1.04 -4.16 -20.47
N ALA A 444 0.68 -4.15 -21.76
CA ALA A 444 1.60 -3.74 -22.81
C ALA A 444 1.99 -2.25 -22.68
N TYR A 445 1.06 -1.40 -22.30
CA TYR A 445 1.35 0.00 -21.97
C TYR A 445 2.26 0.11 -20.73
N TRP A 446 1.98 -0.64 -19.66
CA TRP A 446 2.83 -0.69 -18.46
C TRP A 446 4.27 -1.09 -18.83
N ARG A 447 4.43 -2.16 -19.64
CA ARG A 447 5.73 -2.60 -20.11
C ARG A 447 6.51 -1.51 -20.84
N ALA A 448 5.85 -0.84 -21.76
CA ALA A 448 6.50 0.17 -22.60
C ALA A 448 6.93 1.42 -21.82
N HIS A 449 6.22 1.75 -20.72
CA HIS A 449 6.37 3.03 -20.04
C HIS A 449 6.97 2.93 -18.65
N TYR A 450 6.75 1.81 -17.90
CA TYR A 450 7.06 1.73 -16.47
C TYR A 450 7.84 0.48 -16.04
N ASP A 451 7.95 -0.55 -16.87
CA ASP A 451 8.78 -1.72 -16.55
C ASP A 451 10.27 -1.35 -16.56
N ILE A 452 10.88 -1.38 -15.37
CA ILE A 452 12.27 -0.93 -15.18
C ILE A 452 13.24 -1.89 -15.87
N ALA A 453 13.02 -3.20 -15.76
CA ALA A 453 13.87 -4.21 -16.39
C ALA A 453 13.83 -4.08 -17.92
N HIS A 454 12.63 -3.98 -18.50
CA HIS A 454 12.45 -3.75 -19.93
C HIS A 454 13.08 -2.44 -20.41
N ARG A 455 12.96 -1.36 -19.61
CA ARG A 455 13.61 -0.08 -19.90
C ARG A 455 15.13 -0.22 -19.95
N LEU A 456 15.72 -0.94 -19.01
CA LEU A 456 17.17 -1.18 -18.98
C LEU A 456 17.62 -2.02 -20.17
N GLU A 457 16.94 -3.11 -20.50
CA GLU A 457 17.24 -3.93 -21.69
C GLU A 457 17.25 -3.08 -22.95
N ARG A 458 16.22 -2.26 -23.13
CA ARG A 458 16.02 -1.49 -24.36
C ARG A 458 16.97 -0.31 -24.53
N HIS A 459 17.35 0.35 -23.43
CA HIS A 459 18.05 1.63 -23.44
C HIS A 459 19.43 1.59 -22.77
N TRP A 460 19.95 0.41 -22.44
CA TRP A 460 21.23 0.30 -21.76
C TRP A 460 22.40 1.00 -22.48
N PRO A 461 22.54 0.95 -23.82
CA PRO A 461 23.64 1.63 -24.49
C PRO A 461 23.67 3.15 -24.21
N GLU A 462 22.52 3.79 -24.13
CA GLU A 462 22.38 5.22 -23.84
C GLU A 462 22.52 5.52 -22.33
N LEU A 463 22.05 4.63 -21.47
CA LEU A 463 22.02 4.80 -20.03
C LEU A 463 23.33 4.46 -19.36
N LYS A 464 24.10 3.50 -19.90
CA LYS A 464 25.28 2.89 -19.28
C LYS A 464 26.26 3.93 -18.73
N ARG A 465 26.61 4.96 -19.52
CA ARG A 465 27.58 5.96 -19.12
C ARG A 465 27.24 6.66 -17.79
N ASP A 466 25.95 6.94 -17.58
CA ASP A 466 25.47 7.77 -16.47
C ASP A 466 24.83 6.91 -15.35
N LEU A 467 24.62 5.59 -15.58
CA LEU A 467 23.91 4.69 -14.67
C LEU A 467 24.77 3.54 -14.12
N ASP A 468 25.81 3.11 -14.83
CA ASP A 468 26.62 1.96 -14.45
C ASP A 468 27.26 2.15 -13.06
N GLY A 469 27.07 1.20 -12.16
CA GLY A 469 27.55 1.27 -10.77
C GLY A 469 26.67 2.07 -9.81
N LYS A 470 25.47 2.50 -10.22
CA LYS A 470 24.58 3.32 -9.40
C LYS A 470 23.34 2.59 -8.88
N ILE A 471 23.15 1.33 -9.24
CA ILE A 471 22.00 0.52 -8.81
C ILE A 471 22.42 -0.41 -7.68
N HIS A 472 21.85 -0.18 -6.49
CA HIS A 472 21.98 -1.04 -5.33
C HIS A 472 20.58 -1.44 -4.87
N LEU A 473 20.38 -2.74 -4.63
CA LEU A 473 19.07 -3.28 -4.23
C LEU A 473 19.27 -4.35 -3.15
N TYR A 474 18.42 -4.30 -2.14
CA TYR A 474 18.37 -5.27 -1.05
C TYR A 474 16.96 -5.80 -0.90
N VAL A 475 16.79 -7.11 -0.84
CA VAL A 475 15.49 -7.76 -0.66
C VAL A 475 15.64 -9.00 0.22
N GLY A 476 14.63 -9.29 1.02
CA GLY A 476 14.60 -10.51 1.83
C GLY A 476 14.16 -11.72 1.01
N THR A 477 14.80 -12.89 1.21
CA THR A 477 14.38 -14.13 0.52
C THR A 477 13.02 -14.68 1.01
N ALA A 478 12.50 -14.12 2.09
CA ALA A 478 11.16 -14.41 2.62
C ALA A 478 10.27 -13.17 2.56
N ASP A 479 10.50 -12.29 1.56
CA ASP A 479 9.72 -11.05 1.41
C ASP A 479 8.22 -11.33 1.47
N THR A 480 7.51 -10.56 2.28
CA THR A 480 6.10 -10.79 2.60
C THR A 480 5.20 -10.74 1.35
N PHE A 481 5.57 -9.93 0.36
CA PHE A 481 4.79 -9.71 -0.86
C PHE A 481 5.42 -10.35 -2.11
N TYR A 482 6.34 -11.30 -1.93
CA TYR A 482 7.04 -12.00 -3.03
C TYR A 482 7.87 -11.09 -3.94
N LEU A 483 8.33 -9.95 -3.45
CA LEU A 483 9.07 -8.96 -4.24
C LEU A 483 10.49 -9.42 -4.59
N ASP A 484 10.98 -10.47 -3.95
CA ASP A 484 12.23 -11.14 -4.29
C ASP A 484 12.24 -11.72 -5.72
N GLY A 485 11.08 -12.14 -6.25
CA GLY A 485 10.96 -12.66 -7.60
C GLY A 485 11.34 -11.64 -8.67
N ALA A 486 10.70 -10.48 -8.68
CA ALA A 486 11.02 -9.38 -9.60
C ALA A 486 12.47 -8.89 -9.45
N ALA A 487 13.01 -8.88 -8.23
CA ALA A 487 14.40 -8.52 -7.98
C ALA A 487 15.39 -9.54 -8.58
N HIS A 488 15.09 -10.84 -8.55
CA HIS A 488 15.87 -11.87 -9.25
C HIS A 488 15.89 -11.65 -10.75
N ARG A 489 14.75 -11.28 -11.34
CA ARG A 489 14.64 -10.99 -12.78
C ARG A 489 15.42 -9.73 -13.15
N LEU A 490 15.29 -8.64 -12.40
CA LEU A 490 16.07 -7.42 -12.60
C LEU A 490 17.57 -7.71 -12.53
N LYS A 491 18.00 -8.54 -11.56
CA LYS A 491 19.40 -8.96 -11.46
C LYS A 491 19.86 -9.69 -12.72
N ALA A 492 19.06 -10.64 -13.23
CA ALA A 492 19.40 -11.39 -14.44
C ALA A 492 19.53 -10.46 -15.66
N VAL A 493 18.67 -9.46 -15.79
CA VAL A 493 18.76 -8.42 -16.84
C VAL A 493 20.08 -7.64 -16.71
N LEU A 494 20.39 -7.13 -15.53
CA LEU A 494 21.60 -6.35 -15.30
C LEU A 494 22.88 -7.18 -15.51
N ASP A 495 22.89 -8.45 -15.09
CA ASP A 495 23.99 -9.38 -15.34
C ASP A 495 24.17 -9.62 -16.85
N GLY A 496 23.08 -9.84 -17.60
CA GLY A 496 23.08 -9.99 -19.07
C GLY A 496 23.60 -8.76 -19.81
N LEU A 497 23.35 -7.58 -19.27
CA LEU A 497 23.85 -6.30 -19.79
C LEU A 497 25.30 -6.00 -19.35
N HIS A 498 25.91 -6.87 -18.57
CA HIS A 498 27.22 -6.65 -17.94
C HIS A 498 27.26 -5.30 -17.17
N ALA A 499 26.18 -4.98 -16.49
CA ALA A 499 26.06 -3.78 -15.67
C ALA A 499 26.75 -3.99 -14.31
N LYS A 500 27.41 -2.96 -13.82
CA LYS A 500 27.89 -2.92 -12.44
C LYS A 500 26.70 -2.57 -11.55
N SER A 501 26.25 -3.53 -10.77
CA SER A 501 25.16 -3.36 -9.80
C SER A 501 25.45 -4.14 -8.52
N ASP A 502 24.83 -3.76 -7.40
CA ASP A 502 24.93 -4.48 -6.13
C ASP A 502 23.52 -4.90 -5.69
N ILE A 503 23.12 -6.11 -6.06
CA ILE A 503 21.81 -6.68 -5.69
C ILE A 503 22.03 -7.82 -4.70
N ARG A 504 21.45 -7.68 -3.51
CA ARG A 504 21.64 -8.61 -2.40
C ARG A 504 20.31 -9.19 -1.92
N PHE A 505 20.28 -10.51 -1.82
CA PHE A 505 19.18 -11.28 -1.26
C PHE A 505 19.53 -11.67 0.18
N ILE A 506 18.80 -11.10 1.16
CA ILE A 506 19.11 -11.28 2.58
C ILE A 506 18.32 -12.47 3.10
N ALA A 507 19.04 -13.53 3.46
CA ALA A 507 18.45 -14.82 3.84
C ALA A 507 17.45 -14.68 5.00
N GLY A 508 16.22 -15.21 4.81
CA GLY A 508 15.16 -15.31 5.80
C GLY A 508 14.50 -13.99 6.20
N ARG A 509 14.94 -12.85 5.68
CA ARG A 509 14.29 -11.57 5.96
C ARG A 509 12.97 -11.45 5.20
N THR A 510 11.99 -10.87 5.90
CA THR A 510 10.69 -10.50 5.36
C THR A 510 10.71 -9.05 4.89
N HIS A 511 9.59 -8.57 4.37
CA HIS A 511 9.42 -7.16 4.00
C HIS A 511 9.60 -6.20 5.18
N PHE A 512 9.12 -6.58 6.35
CA PHE A 512 9.05 -5.71 7.53
C PHE A 512 10.28 -5.76 8.45
N ASP A 513 11.13 -6.77 8.32
CA ASP A 513 12.34 -6.89 9.13
C ASP A 513 13.65 -6.80 8.32
N LEU A 514 13.58 -6.34 7.07
CA LEU A 514 14.72 -6.24 6.16
C LEU A 514 15.87 -5.40 6.74
N TYR A 515 15.54 -4.32 7.45
CA TYR A 515 16.54 -3.43 8.03
C TYR A 515 17.20 -3.95 9.30
N LEU A 516 16.74 -5.07 9.84
CA LEU A 516 17.25 -5.64 11.08
C LEU A 516 18.61 -6.33 10.88
N VAL A 517 19.65 -5.81 11.55
CA VAL A 517 20.98 -6.43 11.62
C VAL A 517 21.29 -6.73 13.10
N GLY A 518 21.40 -8.00 13.46
CA GLY A 518 21.45 -8.38 14.87
C GLY A 518 20.16 -7.95 15.59
N LYS A 519 20.31 -7.06 16.60
CA LYS A 519 19.18 -6.44 17.33
C LYS A 519 18.86 -5.03 16.84
N ASP A 520 19.67 -4.48 15.95
CA ASP A 520 19.49 -3.11 15.44
C ASP A 520 18.48 -3.08 14.29
N ARG A 521 17.31 -2.50 14.54
CA ARG A 521 16.22 -2.38 13.56
C ARG A 521 16.53 -1.44 12.39
N GLN A 522 17.58 -0.62 12.49
CA GLN A 522 18.05 0.29 11.45
C GLN A 522 19.43 -0.09 10.91
N GLY A 523 19.95 -1.25 11.25
CA GLY A 523 21.31 -1.65 10.93
C GLY A 523 21.63 -1.59 9.44
N LEU A 524 20.74 -2.08 8.57
CA LEU A 524 20.94 -1.97 7.12
C LEU A 524 20.88 -0.51 6.64
N LEU A 525 20.02 0.33 7.21
CA LEU A 525 19.94 1.74 6.82
C LEU A 525 21.22 2.50 7.20
N LYS A 526 21.81 2.17 8.35
CA LYS A 526 23.12 2.68 8.76
C LYS A 526 24.20 2.27 7.77
N ASP A 527 24.23 1.01 7.35
CA ASP A 527 25.16 0.50 6.36
C ASP A 527 25.02 1.22 5.02
N ILE A 528 23.82 1.38 4.54
CA ILE A 528 23.47 2.11 3.32
C ILE A 528 23.96 3.56 3.40
N SER A 529 23.73 4.24 4.52
CA SER A 529 24.15 5.63 4.70
C SER A 529 25.67 5.82 4.56
N TRP A 530 26.46 4.90 5.08
CA TRP A 530 27.92 4.91 4.94
C TRP A 530 28.37 4.61 3.50
N GLN A 531 27.67 3.75 2.77
CA GLN A 531 27.95 3.50 1.34
C GLN A 531 27.71 4.77 0.52
N MET A 532 26.58 5.47 0.72
CA MET A 532 26.29 6.75 0.08
C MET A 532 27.35 7.80 0.40
N TYR A 533 27.73 7.89 1.68
CA TYR A 533 28.72 8.83 2.14
C TYR A 533 30.11 8.57 1.50
N ALA A 534 30.48 7.31 1.33
CA ALA A 534 31.74 6.94 0.66
C ALA A 534 31.76 7.39 -0.81
N VAL A 535 30.61 7.33 -1.51
CA VAL A 535 30.49 7.87 -2.89
C VAL A 535 30.65 9.40 -2.89
N ALA A 536 30.02 10.10 -1.93
CA ALA A 536 30.10 11.56 -1.85
C ALA A 536 31.47 12.07 -1.37
N ARG A 537 32.12 11.33 -0.50
CA ARG A 537 33.35 11.70 0.22
C ARG A 537 34.41 10.58 0.18
N PRO A 538 34.91 10.19 -1.02
CA PRO A 538 35.82 9.04 -1.16
C PRO A 538 37.16 9.20 -0.43
N ARG A 539 37.51 10.41 0.00
CA ARG A 539 38.71 10.71 0.76
C ARG A 539 38.43 11.15 2.19
N SER A 540 37.22 10.92 2.69
CA SER A 540 36.87 11.29 4.07
C SER A 540 37.65 10.46 5.07
N PRO A 541 38.18 11.07 6.16
CA PRO A 541 38.72 10.31 7.28
C PRO A 541 37.64 9.67 8.15
N LEU A 542 36.38 10.10 8.00
CA LEU A 542 35.24 9.50 8.71
C LEU A 542 35.00 8.09 8.15
N GLN A 543 34.99 7.13 9.05
CA GLN A 543 34.71 5.73 8.73
C GLN A 543 33.54 5.23 9.57
N ARG A 544 32.88 4.22 9.05
CA ARG A 544 31.87 3.50 9.81
C ARG A 544 32.48 2.97 11.11
N PRO A 545 31.86 3.22 12.28
CA PRO A 545 32.27 2.57 13.51
C PRO A 545 32.28 1.04 13.33
N ALA A 546 33.30 0.38 13.86
CA ALA A 546 33.29 -1.08 13.88
C ALA A 546 32.02 -1.54 14.59
N ALA A 547 31.26 -2.44 13.96
CA ALA A 547 30.10 -3.03 14.61
C ALA A 547 30.56 -3.57 15.97
N ALA A 548 29.92 -3.14 17.05
CA ALA A 548 30.16 -3.74 18.36
C ALA A 548 30.00 -5.24 18.17
N ALA A 549 31.05 -6.01 18.46
CA ALA A 549 31.08 -7.43 18.22
C ALA A 549 29.78 -8.04 18.78
N ALA A 550 28.93 -8.57 17.90
CA ALA A 550 27.72 -9.26 18.31
C ALA A 550 28.20 -10.36 19.27
N GLY A 551 27.87 -10.19 20.55
CA GLY A 551 28.17 -11.21 21.54
C GLY A 551 27.71 -12.54 20.97
N LYS A 552 28.61 -13.48 20.93
CA LYS A 552 28.28 -14.88 20.71
C LYS A 552 27.37 -15.29 21.87
N ASP A 553 26.07 -15.40 21.60
CA ASP A 553 25.11 -16.18 22.38
C ASP A 553 24.15 -16.89 21.41
#